data_d3767bb2ba51e31837dbec82171daf05
#
_entry.id   d3767bb2ba51e31837dbec82171daf05
#
_cell.length_a   1.000
_cell.length_b   1.000
_cell.length_c   1.000
_cell.angle_alpha   90.00
_cell.angle_beta   90.00
_cell.angle_gamma   90.00
#
_symmetry.space_group_name_H-M   'P 1'
#
loop_
_entity.id
_entity.type
_entity.pdbx_description
1 polymer ?
#
loop_
_entity_poly.entity_id
_entity_poly.type
_entity_poly.pdbx_seq_one_letter_code
_entity_poly.pdbx_strand_id
1 'polypeptide(L)'
;MKLKYILTCLSFFIITSTAFAQKAAYIIVSKEEMKMTVYDNDGKELLKFPIACGMNFGQKVKAGDNRTPEGVFKVVSKEPAAHWTYDFGKGPVKGAYGPLFIRLNTPGFKGIGIHGTHDPTMVPGRETHGCIRLKNDDLVKLAKFVNKGTVVVILPSRTD
;
A
#
# COMPACT_ATOMS: atom_id res chain seq x y z
N MET A 1 60.20 -43.46 17.26
CA MET A 1 59.72 -42.09 17.23
C MET A 1 58.38 -42.10 16.44
N LYS A 2 57.25 -42.11 17.15
CA LYS A 2 55.87 -42.16 16.50
C LYS A 2 55.26 -40.77 16.47
N LEU A 3 55.16 -40.24 15.28
CA LEU A 3 54.52 -38.93 15.01
C LEU A 3 53.01 -39.11 15.08
N LYS A 4 52.31 -38.48 16.06
CA LYS A 4 50.87 -38.44 16.19
C LYS A 4 50.34 -37.26 15.38
N TYR A 5 49.59 -37.54 14.32
CA TYR A 5 48.85 -36.53 13.60
C TYR A 5 47.57 -36.16 14.39
N ILE A 6 47.49 -34.93 14.87
CA ILE A 6 46.27 -34.37 15.46
C ILE A 6 45.46 -33.79 14.32
N LEU A 7 44.36 -34.47 14.00
CA LEU A 7 43.37 -34.00 13.01
C LEU A 7 42.42 -33.02 13.68
N THR A 8 42.62 -31.72 13.47
CA THR A 8 41.73 -30.67 13.99
C THR A 8 40.56 -30.54 13.02
N CYS A 9 39.41 -31.12 13.37
CA CYS A 9 38.16 -30.90 12.64
C CYS A 9 37.67 -29.47 12.89
N LEU A 10 37.86 -28.60 11.91
CA LEU A 10 37.29 -27.26 11.89
C LEU A 10 35.83 -27.38 11.44
N SER A 11 34.89 -27.41 12.42
CA SER A 11 33.47 -27.41 12.14
C SER A 11 33.03 -26.02 11.64
N PHE A 12 32.82 -25.90 10.34
CA PHE A 12 32.26 -24.71 9.74
C PHE A 12 30.74 -24.64 10.08
N PHE A 13 30.38 -23.84 11.06
CA PHE A 13 28.98 -23.53 11.35
C PHE A 13 28.45 -22.60 10.24
N ILE A 14 27.76 -23.14 9.25
CA ILE A 14 27.03 -22.35 8.27
C ILE A 14 25.78 -21.82 8.98
N ILE A 15 25.83 -20.57 9.42
CA ILE A 15 24.66 -19.85 9.89
C ILE A 15 23.81 -19.50 8.65
N THR A 16 22.84 -20.35 8.34
CA THR A 16 21.82 -20.04 7.34
C THR A 16 20.91 -18.98 7.93
N SER A 17 21.17 -17.72 7.60
CA SER A 17 20.24 -16.62 7.86
C SER A 17 18.98 -16.84 7.02
N THR A 18 17.92 -17.37 7.63
CA THR A 18 16.60 -17.37 7.01
C THR A 18 16.11 -15.92 6.96
N ALA A 19 16.24 -15.29 5.81
CA ALA A 19 15.62 -13.99 5.56
C ALA A 19 14.10 -14.18 5.62
N PHE A 20 13.51 -13.92 6.77
CA PHE A 20 12.05 -13.78 6.87
C PHE A 20 11.65 -12.61 5.99
N ALA A 21 10.80 -12.88 4.99
CA ALA A 21 10.23 -11.83 4.16
C ALA A 21 9.53 -10.82 5.08
N GLN A 22 10.07 -9.62 5.15
CA GLN A 22 9.56 -8.55 6.01
C GLN A 22 8.17 -8.15 5.52
N LYS A 23 7.16 -8.26 6.39
CA LYS A 23 5.77 -7.96 6.08
C LYS A 23 5.36 -6.64 6.74
N ALA A 24 4.47 -5.91 6.09
CA ALA A 24 3.83 -4.76 6.72
C ALA A 24 2.94 -5.23 7.87
N ALA A 25 3.11 -4.63 9.04
CA ALA A 25 2.19 -4.76 10.16
C ALA A 25 1.02 -3.81 9.98
N TYR A 26 1.31 -2.57 9.63
CA TYR A 26 0.30 -1.55 9.38
C TYR A 26 0.80 -0.47 8.42
N ILE A 27 -0.15 0.25 7.87
CA ILE A 27 0.07 1.38 6.96
C ILE A 27 -0.59 2.61 7.56
N ILE A 28 0.09 3.74 7.55
CA ILE A 28 -0.48 5.05 7.87
C ILE A 28 -0.59 5.87 6.58
N VAL A 29 -1.77 6.41 6.34
CA VAL A 29 -2.07 7.31 5.23
C VAL A 29 -2.40 8.68 5.78
N SER A 30 -1.57 9.66 5.47
CA SER A 30 -1.82 11.08 5.74
C SER A 30 -2.33 11.77 4.48
N LYS A 31 -3.63 12.11 4.48
CA LYS A 31 -4.23 12.91 3.41
C LYS A 31 -3.76 14.37 3.41
N GLU A 32 -3.31 14.84 4.56
CA GLU A 32 -2.78 16.19 4.72
C GLU A 32 -1.38 16.31 4.11
N GLU A 33 -0.53 15.32 4.37
CA GLU A 33 0.84 15.29 3.86
C GLU A 33 0.96 14.64 2.48
N MET A 34 -0.14 14.16 1.90
CA MET A 34 -0.17 13.38 0.66
C MET A 34 0.83 12.22 0.68
N LYS A 35 0.85 11.48 1.79
CA LYS A 35 1.88 10.47 2.07
C LYS A 35 1.29 9.20 2.65
N MET A 36 1.87 8.07 2.25
CA MET A 36 1.64 6.75 2.82
C MET A 36 2.95 6.22 3.38
N THR A 37 2.92 5.72 4.63
CA THR A 37 4.08 5.09 5.27
C THR A 37 3.71 3.69 5.72
N VAL A 38 4.59 2.74 5.47
CA VAL A 38 4.44 1.32 5.81
C VAL A 38 5.38 0.99 6.95
N TYR A 39 4.88 0.32 7.98
CA TYR A 39 5.62 -0.05 9.18
C TYR A 39 5.60 -1.56 9.41
N ASP A 40 6.66 -2.08 10.05
CA ASP A 40 6.69 -3.43 10.62
C ASP A 40 6.08 -3.49 12.02
N ASN A 41 6.13 -4.68 12.66
CA ASN A 41 5.58 -4.89 14.00
C ASN A 41 6.33 -4.11 15.10
N ASP A 42 7.57 -3.73 14.85
CA ASP A 42 8.40 -2.99 15.80
C ASP A 42 8.27 -1.47 15.63
N GLY A 43 7.39 -1.04 14.71
CA GLY A 43 7.18 0.37 14.38
C GLY A 43 8.27 0.99 13.51
N LYS A 44 9.14 0.17 12.91
CA LYS A 44 10.14 0.64 11.97
C LYS A 44 9.51 0.95 10.62
N GLU A 45 9.84 2.12 10.06
CA GLU A 45 9.45 2.49 8.71
C GLU A 45 10.13 1.58 7.68
N LEU A 46 9.32 0.92 6.85
CA LEU A 46 9.78 0.06 5.76
C LEU A 46 9.76 0.76 4.42
N LEU A 47 8.69 1.50 4.14
CA LEU A 47 8.45 2.17 2.87
C LEU A 47 7.69 3.47 3.10
N LYS A 48 7.94 4.44 2.23
CA LYS A 48 7.21 5.71 2.19
C LYS A 48 6.95 6.10 0.74
N PHE A 49 5.71 6.53 0.45
CA PHE A 49 5.27 6.87 -0.89
C PHE A 49 4.46 8.16 -0.91
N PRO A 50 4.60 9.01 -1.94
CA PRO A 50 3.62 10.02 -2.25
C PRO A 50 2.31 9.36 -2.71
N ILE A 51 1.17 9.98 -2.39
CA ILE A 51 -0.15 9.48 -2.78
C ILE A 51 -1.00 10.56 -3.43
N ALA A 52 -2.03 10.13 -4.17
CA ALA A 52 -3.20 10.96 -4.39
C ALA A 52 -4.39 10.39 -3.63
N CYS A 53 -5.31 11.27 -3.20
CA CYS A 53 -6.50 10.92 -2.43
C CYS A 53 -7.72 11.69 -2.94
N GLY A 54 -8.84 11.57 -2.23
CA GLY A 54 -10.09 12.22 -2.59
C GLY A 54 -9.96 13.71 -2.82
N MET A 55 -10.66 14.23 -3.83
CA MET A 55 -10.64 15.65 -4.21
C MET A 55 -11.07 16.56 -3.07
N ASN A 56 -12.04 16.13 -2.27
CA ASN A 56 -12.60 16.92 -1.18
C ASN A 56 -11.93 16.55 0.16
N PHE A 57 -11.80 17.54 1.04
CA PHE A 57 -11.26 17.38 2.40
C PHE A 57 -12.27 16.69 3.33
N GLY A 58 -11.77 16.29 4.51
CA GLY A 58 -12.56 15.75 5.60
C GLY A 58 -12.97 14.28 5.43
N GLN A 59 -13.86 13.84 6.31
CA GLN A 59 -14.37 12.47 6.38
C GLN A 59 -15.39 12.22 5.26
N LYS A 60 -15.30 11.02 4.68
CA LYS A 60 -16.31 10.51 3.75
C LYS A 60 -17.62 10.27 4.47
N VAL A 61 -18.72 10.85 3.95
CA VAL A 61 -20.07 10.76 4.56
C VAL A 61 -21.09 10.12 3.64
N LYS A 62 -20.87 10.11 2.31
CA LYS A 62 -21.79 9.50 1.33
C LYS A 62 -21.05 9.08 0.07
N ALA A 63 -21.68 8.22 -0.73
CA ALA A 63 -21.20 7.90 -2.07
C ALA A 63 -21.16 9.17 -2.94
N GLY A 64 -20.14 9.29 -3.79
CA GLY A 64 -19.98 10.42 -4.71
C GLY A 64 -19.51 11.73 -4.07
N ASP A 65 -19.18 11.77 -2.77
CA ASP A 65 -18.68 12.98 -2.11
C ASP A 65 -17.21 13.28 -2.38
N ASN A 66 -16.53 12.44 -3.16
CA ASN A 66 -15.14 12.57 -3.55
C ASN A 66 -14.16 12.69 -2.37
N ARG A 67 -14.51 12.14 -1.21
CA ARG A 67 -13.69 12.11 -0.01
C ARG A 67 -13.12 10.72 0.21
N THR A 68 -11.87 10.63 0.66
CA THR A 68 -11.28 9.39 1.16
C THR A 68 -11.73 9.18 2.60
N PRO A 69 -12.29 7.99 2.96
CA PRO A 69 -12.74 7.73 4.31
C PRO A 69 -11.56 7.77 5.30
N GLU A 70 -11.84 8.24 6.51
CA GLU A 70 -10.93 8.30 7.66
C GLU A 70 -11.23 7.16 8.62
N GLY A 71 -10.20 6.65 9.30
CA GLY A 71 -10.36 5.58 10.28
C GLY A 71 -9.39 4.42 10.08
N VAL A 72 -9.72 3.29 10.71
CA VAL A 72 -8.90 2.08 10.71
C VAL A 72 -9.60 1.01 9.87
N PHE A 73 -8.93 0.58 8.83
CA PHE A 73 -9.42 -0.38 7.86
C PHE A 73 -8.50 -1.59 7.74
N LYS A 74 -8.94 -2.63 7.05
CA LYS A 74 -8.12 -3.80 6.73
C LYS A 74 -8.14 -4.09 5.24
N VAL A 75 -7.02 -4.56 4.73
CA VAL A 75 -6.95 -5.10 3.38
C VAL A 75 -7.81 -6.37 3.28
N VAL A 76 -8.65 -6.44 2.25
CA VAL A 76 -9.54 -7.60 1.97
C VAL A 76 -8.94 -8.49 0.90
N SER A 77 -8.46 -7.90 -0.19
CA SER A 77 -7.93 -8.61 -1.35
C SER A 77 -6.90 -7.76 -2.11
N LYS A 78 -6.12 -8.43 -2.95
CA LYS A 78 -5.29 -7.81 -4.00
C LYS A 78 -5.79 -8.37 -5.33
N GLU A 79 -6.22 -7.51 -6.23
CA GLU A 79 -6.89 -7.87 -7.47
C GLU A 79 -6.10 -7.36 -8.67
N PRO A 80 -5.84 -8.17 -9.71
CA PRO A 80 -5.28 -7.69 -10.97
C PRO A 80 -6.24 -6.67 -11.60
N ALA A 81 -5.75 -5.46 -11.89
CA ALA A 81 -6.57 -4.35 -12.34
C ALA A 81 -6.13 -3.74 -13.69
N ALA A 82 -5.08 -4.27 -14.30
CA ALA A 82 -4.52 -3.72 -15.54
C ALA A 82 -5.52 -3.63 -16.73
N HIS A 83 -6.56 -4.45 -16.69
CA HIS A 83 -7.62 -4.45 -17.70
C HIS A 83 -8.88 -3.68 -17.31
N TRP A 84 -8.94 -3.18 -16.08
CA TRP A 84 -10.10 -2.42 -15.62
C TRP A 84 -10.15 -1.06 -16.30
N THR A 85 -11.37 -0.62 -16.58
CA THR A 85 -11.65 0.67 -17.21
C THR A 85 -12.37 1.59 -16.23
N TYR A 86 -12.16 2.88 -16.40
CA TYR A 86 -12.95 3.92 -15.74
C TYR A 86 -13.19 5.08 -16.70
N ASP A 87 -14.41 5.62 -16.70
CA ASP A 87 -14.74 6.80 -17.48
C ASP A 87 -14.64 8.06 -16.61
N PHE A 88 -13.70 8.92 -16.97
CA PHE A 88 -13.49 10.22 -16.31
C PHE A 88 -14.33 11.32 -16.94
N GLY A 89 -15.38 10.98 -17.71
CA GLY A 89 -16.23 11.92 -18.43
C GLY A 89 -15.79 12.26 -19.86
N LYS A 90 -14.74 11.57 -20.35
CA LYS A 90 -14.22 11.70 -21.74
C LYS A 90 -14.14 10.35 -22.46
N GLY A 91 -14.86 9.37 -21.96
CA GLY A 91 -14.82 7.98 -22.40
C GLY A 91 -13.96 7.07 -21.54
N PRO A 92 -14.12 5.74 -21.70
CA PRO A 92 -13.47 4.75 -20.85
C PRO A 92 -11.95 4.69 -21.06
N VAL A 93 -11.18 4.82 -19.99
CA VAL A 93 -9.72 4.69 -19.97
C VAL A 93 -9.36 3.30 -19.44
N LYS A 94 -8.74 2.46 -20.28
CA LYS A 94 -8.23 1.15 -19.86
C LYS A 94 -6.98 1.32 -19.02
N GLY A 95 -6.84 0.49 -17.95
CA GLY A 95 -5.72 0.58 -17.02
C GLY A 95 -5.81 1.77 -16.06
N ALA A 96 -6.98 2.38 -15.93
CA ALA A 96 -7.23 3.52 -15.04
C ALA A 96 -6.77 3.30 -13.60
N TYR A 97 -6.77 2.04 -13.14
CA TYR A 97 -6.37 1.62 -11.78
C TYR A 97 -4.93 1.08 -11.70
N GLY A 98 -4.15 1.13 -12.80
CA GLY A 98 -2.82 0.55 -12.85
C GLY A 98 -2.85 -0.99 -12.75
N PRO A 99 -1.71 -1.63 -12.36
CA PRO A 99 -1.59 -3.08 -12.41
C PRO A 99 -2.41 -3.83 -11.36
N LEU A 100 -2.68 -3.20 -10.20
CA LEU A 100 -3.32 -3.83 -9.03
C LEU A 100 -4.33 -2.90 -8.37
N PHE A 101 -5.32 -3.51 -7.70
CA PHE A 101 -6.24 -2.87 -6.77
C PHE A 101 -6.19 -3.60 -5.43
N ILE A 102 -5.71 -2.93 -4.38
CA ILE A 102 -5.69 -3.44 -3.01
C ILE A 102 -6.95 -2.94 -2.32
N ARG A 103 -7.93 -3.82 -2.18
CA ARG A 103 -9.26 -3.48 -1.65
C ARG A 103 -9.23 -3.33 -0.15
N LEU A 104 -9.88 -2.29 0.37
CA LEU A 104 -10.07 -2.04 1.79
C LEU A 104 -11.50 -2.41 2.22
N ASN A 105 -11.64 -2.90 3.47
CA ASN A 105 -12.92 -3.04 4.12
C ASN A 105 -13.31 -1.68 4.74
N THR A 106 -14.15 -0.94 4.04
CA THR A 106 -14.63 0.39 4.47
C THR A 106 -16.13 0.31 4.72
N PRO A 107 -16.57 0.06 5.99
CA PRO A 107 -18.00 -0.05 6.32
C PRO A 107 -18.79 1.17 5.84
N GLY A 108 -19.92 0.93 5.18
CA GLY A 108 -20.76 1.99 4.59
C GLY A 108 -20.32 2.46 3.21
N PHE A 109 -19.10 2.15 2.74
CA PHE A 109 -18.60 2.61 1.44
C PHE A 109 -17.99 1.47 0.63
N LYS A 110 -18.54 1.21 -0.54
CA LYS A 110 -18.03 0.19 -1.46
C LYS A 110 -16.97 0.76 -2.40
N GLY A 111 -16.04 -0.10 -2.87
CA GLY A 111 -15.12 0.26 -3.94
C GLY A 111 -13.92 1.11 -3.53
N ILE A 112 -13.66 1.27 -2.24
CA ILE A 112 -12.47 1.99 -1.75
C ILE A 112 -11.28 1.03 -1.68
N GLY A 113 -10.13 1.53 -2.15
CA GLY A 113 -8.88 0.77 -2.13
C GLY A 113 -7.66 1.63 -2.43
N ILE A 114 -6.52 0.95 -2.48
CA ILE A 114 -5.23 1.50 -2.89
C ILE A 114 -4.92 0.92 -4.27
N HIS A 115 -4.65 1.77 -5.26
CA HIS A 115 -4.43 1.33 -6.64
C HIS A 115 -3.40 2.19 -7.38
N GLY A 116 -3.01 1.76 -8.56
CA GLY A 116 -2.13 2.52 -9.45
C GLY A 116 -2.85 3.57 -10.27
N THR A 117 -2.26 3.92 -11.39
CA THR A 117 -2.79 4.99 -12.26
C THR A 117 -2.41 4.76 -13.72
N HIS A 118 -3.22 5.31 -14.63
CA HIS A 118 -2.85 5.50 -16.02
C HIS A 118 -2.04 6.79 -16.24
N ASP A 119 -2.14 7.72 -15.27
CA ASP A 119 -1.41 9.00 -15.33
C ASP A 119 -0.64 9.24 -14.00
N PRO A 120 0.68 8.99 -13.99
CA PRO A 120 1.51 9.17 -12.81
C PRO A 120 1.74 10.64 -12.41
N THR A 121 1.40 11.61 -13.27
CA THR A 121 1.53 13.04 -12.96
C THR A 121 0.53 13.52 -11.92
N MET A 122 -0.57 12.76 -11.74
CA MET A 122 -1.59 13.00 -10.73
C MET A 122 -1.20 12.56 -9.30
N VAL A 123 0.07 12.17 -9.07
CA VAL A 123 0.58 11.76 -7.75
C VAL A 123 1.85 12.56 -7.42
N PRO A 124 1.86 13.32 -6.32
CA PRO A 124 0.81 13.48 -5.30
C PRO A 124 -0.29 14.46 -5.70
N GLY A 125 -1.49 14.32 -5.09
CA GLY A 125 -2.57 15.27 -5.32
C GLY A 125 -3.93 14.87 -4.75
N ARG A 126 -4.92 15.77 -4.91
CA ARG A 126 -6.33 15.51 -4.61
C ARG A 126 -7.09 15.27 -5.91
N GLU A 127 -7.03 14.02 -6.38
CA GLU A 127 -7.40 13.68 -7.76
C GLU A 127 -8.34 12.48 -7.85
N THR A 128 -8.80 11.92 -6.71
CA THR A 128 -9.62 10.71 -6.73
C THR A 128 -11.04 10.93 -6.21
N HIS A 129 -11.91 9.98 -6.50
CA HIS A 129 -13.28 9.94 -5.98
C HIS A 129 -13.37 9.25 -4.60
N GLY A 130 -12.21 9.03 -3.92
CA GLY A 130 -12.14 8.48 -2.58
C GLY A 130 -11.13 7.36 -2.39
N CYS A 131 -10.63 6.75 -3.46
CA CYS A 131 -9.52 5.79 -3.39
C CYS A 131 -8.19 6.49 -3.09
N ILE A 132 -7.21 5.71 -2.65
CA ILE A 132 -5.82 6.12 -2.51
C ILE A 132 -5.07 5.67 -3.76
N ARG A 133 -4.40 6.59 -4.44
CA ARG A 133 -3.67 6.32 -5.68
C ARG A 133 -2.17 6.44 -5.46
N LEU A 134 -1.42 5.48 -6.00
CA LEU A 134 0.03 5.45 -6.04
C LEU A 134 0.52 5.48 -7.50
N LYS A 135 1.79 5.80 -7.69
CA LYS A 135 2.49 5.45 -8.93
C LYS A 135 2.56 3.93 -9.05
N ASN A 136 2.54 3.40 -10.27
CA ASN A 136 2.46 1.94 -10.49
C ASN A 136 3.63 1.17 -9.87
N ASP A 137 4.86 1.69 -9.99
CA ASP A 137 6.06 1.05 -9.40
C ASP A 137 6.00 1.02 -7.87
N ASP A 138 5.48 2.07 -7.25
CA ASP A 138 5.31 2.15 -5.80
C ASP A 138 4.23 1.20 -5.31
N LEU A 139 3.13 1.07 -6.06
CA LEU A 139 2.09 0.08 -5.78
C LEU A 139 2.62 -1.35 -5.86
N VAL A 140 3.44 -1.68 -6.87
CA VAL A 140 4.06 -3.01 -7.01
C VAL A 140 5.02 -3.30 -5.85
N LYS A 141 5.79 -2.29 -5.40
CA LYS A 141 6.61 -2.42 -4.18
C LYS A 141 5.74 -2.66 -2.95
N LEU A 142 4.71 -1.84 -2.73
CA LEU A 142 3.77 -1.97 -1.62
C LEU A 142 3.14 -3.37 -1.57
N ALA A 143 2.70 -3.90 -2.71
CA ALA A 143 2.02 -5.18 -2.81
C ALA A 143 2.85 -6.38 -2.34
N LYS A 144 4.18 -6.27 -2.29
CA LYS A 144 5.08 -7.32 -1.76
C LYS A 144 5.02 -7.41 -0.22
N PHE A 145 4.69 -6.31 0.44
CA PHE A 145 4.64 -6.23 1.91
C PHE A 145 3.23 -6.46 2.47
N VAL A 146 2.19 -6.17 1.69
CA VAL A 146 0.80 -6.16 2.11
C VAL A 146 0.11 -7.50 1.87
N ASN A 147 -0.66 -7.97 2.86
CA ASN A 147 -1.50 -9.17 2.77
C ASN A 147 -2.93 -8.86 3.21
N LYS A 148 -3.84 -9.81 2.96
CA LYS A 148 -5.18 -9.79 3.56
C LYS A 148 -5.06 -9.67 5.08
N GLY A 149 -5.79 -8.73 5.68
CA GLY A 149 -5.75 -8.42 7.11
C GLY A 149 -4.76 -7.31 7.49
N THR A 150 -3.83 -6.89 6.62
CA THR A 150 -2.95 -5.73 6.91
C THR A 150 -3.79 -4.53 7.27
N VAL A 151 -3.46 -3.89 8.39
CA VAL A 151 -4.16 -2.71 8.92
C VAL A 151 -3.76 -1.47 8.14
N VAL A 152 -4.74 -0.64 7.77
CA VAL A 152 -4.56 0.64 7.09
C VAL A 152 -5.26 1.72 7.89
N VAL A 153 -4.48 2.63 8.46
CA VAL A 153 -4.97 3.80 9.19
C VAL A 153 -4.96 5.00 8.27
N ILE A 154 -6.13 5.56 7.99
CA ILE A 154 -6.27 6.79 7.23
C ILE A 154 -6.56 7.91 8.23
N LEU A 155 -5.59 8.80 8.38
CA LEU A 155 -5.66 9.87 9.36
C LEU A 155 -6.71 10.91 8.99
N PRO A 156 -7.34 11.55 10.00
CA PRO A 156 -8.16 12.74 9.77
C PRO A 156 -7.38 13.82 9.04
N SER A 157 -8.07 14.58 8.20
CA SER A 157 -7.55 15.79 7.59
C SER A 157 -8.43 16.98 7.98
N ARG A 158 -7.93 18.19 7.73
CA ARG A 158 -8.78 19.40 7.89
C ARG A 158 -10.12 19.22 7.18
N THR A 159 -11.11 19.90 7.67
CA THR A 159 -12.41 20.12 7.01
C THR A 159 -12.32 21.41 6.20
N ASP A 160 -13.14 21.49 5.17
CA ASP A 160 -13.30 22.73 4.35
C ASP A 160 -13.86 23.86 5.21
#